data_65754129d88858d3b223333d42f2d70b
#
_entry.id   65754129d88858d3b223333d42f2d70b
#
_cell.length_a   1.000
_cell.length_b   1.000
_cell.length_c   1.000
_cell.angle_alpha   90.00
_cell.angle_beta   90.00
_cell.angle_gamma   90.00
#
_symmetry.space_group_name_H-M   'P 1'
#
loop_
_entity.id
_entity.type
_entity.pdbx_description
1 polymer ?
#
loop_
_entity_poly.entity_id
_entity_poly.type
_entity_poly.pdbx_seq_one_letter_code
_entity_poly.pdbx_strand_id
1 'polypeptide(L)'
;KKMQGLEHQFAIQMRKQEANGFPFHVGKANHLMEQLMLERCEIETELQKVFPPSVEETKTHWWVNPNGDKFPTKKAMIESGYKPNQCSKGDLKVKQIPFNPNSRDQICERLMSQGWKPEAYEGKRPAINESVLKDINTEESLKLLQFLTISKRLGQLIEGNQAWLKLVRNGKIHGSVNTNGAVSGRCTHQNPNVAQVPSVRSPYGGECRELFTAPGGKVLVGCDASGLELRCLAHYLFPWDDGDYAKTILEGDIHTANQKAAGLDTRDQAKTFIYATLYGAGDAKIGSIVGGSSNDGKRLKANFKKNLPAYSQLVTAVEAKVKSTGSLNGLDGRKLPCRSAHSALN
;
A
#
# COMPACT_ATOMS: atom_id res chain seq x y z
N LYS A 1 -0.31 18.47 -31.11
CA LYS A 1 -1.75 18.71 -31.39
C LYS A 1 -2.62 17.49 -31.04
N LYS A 2 -2.27 16.25 -31.49
CA LYS A 2 -3.09 15.04 -31.23
C LYS A 2 -3.21 14.73 -29.75
N MET A 3 -2.11 14.70 -28.99
CA MET A 3 -2.07 14.49 -27.54
C MET A 3 -2.90 15.55 -26.79
N GLN A 4 -2.73 16.85 -27.13
CA GLN A 4 -3.48 17.92 -26.48
C GLN A 4 -4.98 17.77 -26.65
N GLY A 5 -5.44 17.39 -27.88
CA GLY A 5 -6.85 17.12 -28.14
C GLY A 5 -7.39 15.96 -27.29
N LEU A 6 -6.63 14.86 -27.16
CA LEU A 6 -7.00 13.71 -26.33
C LEU A 6 -7.13 14.12 -24.85
N GLU A 7 -6.13 14.81 -24.34
CA GLU A 7 -6.14 15.26 -22.93
C GLU A 7 -7.28 16.21 -22.60
N HIS A 8 -7.58 17.17 -23.49
CA HIS A 8 -8.70 18.09 -23.29
C HIS A 8 -10.05 17.35 -23.29
N GLN A 9 -10.25 16.44 -24.23
CA GLN A 9 -11.49 15.65 -24.30
C GLN A 9 -11.62 14.76 -23.06
N PHE A 10 -10.54 14.11 -22.64
CA PHE A 10 -10.54 13.27 -21.47
C PHE A 10 -10.79 14.08 -20.18
N ALA A 11 -10.14 15.24 -20.02
CA ALA A 11 -10.37 16.14 -18.89
C ALA A 11 -11.84 16.61 -18.81
N ILE A 12 -12.48 16.90 -19.94
CA ILE A 12 -13.90 17.25 -20.00
C ILE A 12 -14.77 16.08 -19.50
N GLN A 13 -14.47 14.84 -19.90
CA GLN A 13 -15.23 13.67 -19.44
C GLN A 13 -15.02 13.44 -17.93
N MET A 14 -13.80 13.60 -17.42
CA MET A 14 -13.55 13.47 -15.99
C MET A 14 -14.25 14.53 -15.16
N ARG A 15 -14.36 15.76 -15.67
CA ARG A 15 -15.16 16.82 -15.03
C ARG A 15 -16.66 16.51 -15.03
N LYS A 16 -17.19 15.93 -16.10
CA LYS A 16 -18.58 15.46 -16.13
C LYS A 16 -18.81 14.34 -15.11
N GLN A 17 -17.89 13.38 -14.99
CA GLN A 17 -17.93 12.31 -13.99
C GLN A 17 -17.92 12.89 -12.56
N GLU A 18 -17.01 13.82 -12.27
CA GLU A 18 -16.92 14.50 -11.00
C GLU A 18 -18.22 15.26 -10.66
N ALA A 19 -18.75 16.02 -11.61
CA ALA A 19 -19.99 16.77 -11.42
C ALA A 19 -21.20 15.83 -11.18
N ASN A 20 -21.30 14.71 -11.90
CA ASN A 20 -22.34 13.72 -11.69
C ASN A 20 -22.25 13.05 -10.33
N GLY A 21 -21.04 12.69 -9.89
CA GLY A 21 -20.77 11.91 -8.68
C GLY A 21 -21.33 10.48 -8.73
N PHE A 22 -20.97 9.70 -7.71
CA PHE A 22 -21.48 8.35 -7.49
C PHE A 22 -22.45 8.37 -6.30
N PRO A 23 -23.71 7.90 -6.44
CA PRO A 23 -24.61 7.75 -5.31
C PRO A 23 -23.97 6.87 -4.22
N PHE A 24 -24.10 7.32 -2.97
CA PHE A 24 -23.43 6.72 -1.82
C PHE A 24 -24.44 6.47 -0.71
N HIS A 25 -24.45 5.25 -0.18
CA HIS A 25 -25.42 4.83 0.83
C HIS A 25 -24.94 5.19 2.24
N VAL A 26 -25.20 6.43 2.68
CA VAL A 26 -24.74 6.96 3.98
C VAL A 26 -25.19 6.08 5.17
N GLY A 27 -26.44 5.57 5.14
CA GLY A 27 -26.94 4.70 6.23
C GLY A 27 -26.13 3.41 6.37
N LYS A 28 -25.85 2.70 5.28
CA LYS A 28 -24.98 1.52 5.31
C LYS A 28 -23.55 1.88 5.74
N ALA A 29 -23.02 3.04 5.30
CA ALA A 29 -21.70 3.48 5.68
C ALA A 29 -21.56 3.75 7.18
N ASN A 30 -22.57 4.37 7.81
CA ASN A 30 -22.60 4.56 9.25
C ASN A 30 -22.68 3.23 10.00
N HIS A 31 -23.52 2.30 9.56
CA HIS A 31 -23.61 0.97 10.16
C HIS A 31 -22.28 0.20 10.08
N LEU A 32 -21.65 0.19 8.91
CA LEU A 32 -20.33 -0.42 8.74
C LEU A 32 -19.27 0.25 9.62
N MET A 33 -19.30 1.56 9.73
CA MET A 33 -18.40 2.33 10.61
C MET A 33 -18.56 1.90 12.06
N GLU A 34 -19.79 1.84 12.57
CA GLU A 34 -20.11 1.44 13.97
C GLU A 34 -19.61 0.02 14.24
N GLN A 35 -19.90 -0.91 13.33
CA GLN A 35 -19.42 -2.29 13.43
C GLN A 35 -17.89 -2.35 13.50
N LEU A 36 -17.20 -1.66 12.60
CA LEU A 36 -15.73 -1.66 12.57
C LEU A 36 -15.10 -0.98 13.78
N MET A 37 -15.74 0.05 14.34
CA MET A 37 -15.29 0.71 15.57
C MET A 37 -15.38 -0.22 16.77
N LEU A 38 -16.48 -0.96 16.91
CA LEU A 38 -16.65 -1.97 17.97
C LEU A 38 -15.60 -3.07 17.86
N GLU A 39 -15.47 -3.66 16.69
CA GLU A 39 -14.51 -4.74 16.43
C GLU A 39 -13.05 -4.27 16.67
N ARG A 40 -12.70 -3.06 16.27
CA ARG A 40 -11.39 -2.47 16.56
C ARG A 40 -11.13 -2.33 18.05
N CYS A 41 -12.11 -1.87 18.80
CA CYS A 41 -12.00 -1.69 20.25
C CYS A 41 -11.81 -3.03 20.97
N GLU A 42 -12.51 -4.08 20.55
CA GLU A 42 -12.36 -5.43 21.07
C GLU A 42 -10.94 -5.97 20.83
N ILE A 43 -10.47 -5.88 19.59
CA ILE A 43 -9.12 -6.32 19.24
C ILE A 43 -8.05 -5.51 19.98
N GLU A 44 -8.22 -4.19 20.10
CA GLU A 44 -7.29 -3.36 20.84
C GLU A 44 -7.22 -3.77 22.32
N THR A 45 -8.37 -4.07 22.92
CA THR A 45 -8.44 -4.56 24.30
C THR A 45 -7.70 -5.88 24.47
N GLU A 46 -7.83 -6.80 23.50
CA GLU A 46 -7.09 -8.07 23.50
C GLU A 46 -5.60 -7.85 23.32
N LEU A 47 -5.20 -6.97 22.40
CA LEU A 47 -3.79 -6.65 22.16
C LEU A 47 -3.12 -6.00 23.39
N GLN A 48 -3.86 -5.20 24.19
CA GLN A 48 -3.35 -4.64 25.44
C GLN A 48 -3.06 -5.73 26.50
N LYS A 49 -3.80 -6.83 26.50
CA LYS A 49 -3.52 -7.98 27.39
C LYS A 49 -2.27 -8.73 26.98
N VAL A 50 -2.05 -8.89 25.68
CA VAL A 50 -0.88 -9.61 25.13
C VAL A 50 0.38 -8.75 25.19
N PHE A 51 0.25 -7.45 24.91
CA PHE A 51 1.34 -6.48 24.91
C PHE A 51 1.16 -5.46 26.05
N PRO A 52 1.57 -5.80 27.28
CA PRO A 52 1.41 -4.90 28.44
C PRO A 52 2.20 -3.59 28.22
N PRO A 53 1.85 -2.52 28.95
CA PRO A 53 2.55 -1.25 28.85
C PRO A 53 4.07 -1.41 29.05
N SER A 54 4.85 -0.73 28.25
CA SER A 54 6.30 -0.61 28.49
C SER A 54 6.55 0.44 29.58
N VAL A 55 7.67 0.26 30.29
CA VAL A 55 8.11 1.19 31.31
C VAL A 55 9.33 1.93 30.79
N GLU A 56 9.21 3.25 30.65
CA GLU A 56 10.32 4.12 30.27
C GLU A 56 10.71 5.05 31.41
N GLU A 57 12.03 5.18 31.63
CA GLU A 57 12.56 6.18 32.54
C GLU A 57 12.37 7.58 31.95
N THR A 58 11.86 8.50 32.75
CA THR A 58 11.73 9.90 32.38
C THR A 58 13.06 10.64 32.67
N LYS A 59 13.20 11.86 32.12
CA LYS A 59 14.34 12.74 32.45
C LYS A 59 14.22 13.39 33.85
N THR A 60 13.17 13.10 34.60
CA THR A 60 12.89 13.69 35.90
C THR A 60 13.11 12.68 37.03
N HIS A 61 13.67 13.15 38.14
CA HIS A 61 13.90 12.34 39.34
C HIS A 61 12.77 12.50 40.36
N TRP A 62 12.57 11.48 41.18
CA TRP A 62 11.94 11.64 42.47
C TRP A 62 12.86 12.46 43.39
N TRP A 63 12.25 13.25 44.24
CA TRP A 63 12.96 13.90 45.33
C TRP A 63 12.76 13.07 46.60
N VAL A 64 13.83 12.86 47.35
CA VAL A 64 13.84 11.95 48.49
C VAL A 64 14.27 12.72 49.73
N ASN A 65 13.53 12.55 50.84
CA ASN A 65 13.87 13.09 52.13
C ASN A 65 14.84 12.15 52.88
N PRO A 66 15.43 12.56 54.08
CA PRO A 66 16.31 11.70 54.85
C PRO A 66 15.68 10.38 55.32
N ASN A 67 14.36 10.29 55.38
CA ASN A 67 13.61 9.11 55.78
C ASN A 67 13.33 8.14 54.61
N GLY A 68 13.68 8.53 53.36
CA GLY A 68 13.46 7.71 52.16
C GLY A 68 12.13 7.95 51.48
N ASP A 69 11.29 8.89 51.93
CA ASP A 69 9.99 9.18 51.28
C ASP A 69 10.19 9.92 49.94
N LYS A 70 9.42 9.53 48.93
CA LYS A 70 9.52 10.05 47.57
C LYS A 70 8.50 11.16 47.29
N PHE A 71 8.98 12.28 46.80
CA PHE A 71 8.17 13.46 46.43
C PHE A 71 8.26 13.73 44.92
N PRO A 72 7.15 14.19 44.29
CA PRO A 72 7.13 14.40 42.84
C PRO A 72 8.02 15.57 42.38
N THR A 73 8.26 16.56 43.25
CA THR A 73 9.11 17.73 42.97
C THR A 73 9.83 18.19 44.22
N LYS A 74 10.95 18.90 44.05
CA LYS A 74 11.65 19.53 45.18
C LYS A 74 10.75 20.51 45.93
N LYS A 75 9.87 21.24 45.18
CA LYS A 75 8.91 22.18 45.75
C LYS A 75 7.90 21.47 46.65
N ALA A 76 7.31 20.36 46.20
CA ALA A 76 6.36 19.59 47.02
C ALA A 76 6.99 19.06 48.29
N MET A 77 8.29 18.68 48.26
CA MET A 77 9.03 18.24 49.44
C MET A 77 9.23 19.41 50.45
N ILE A 78 9.58 20.60 49.96
CA ILE A 78 9.75 21.79 50.80
C ILE A 78 8.40 22.21 51.43
N GLU A 79 7.34 22.17 50.65
CA GLU A 79 5.96 22.47 51.10
C GLU A 79 5.50 21.48 52.21
N SER A 80 6.07 20.28 52.22
CA SER A 80 5.85 19.26 53.25
C SER A 80 6.73 19.46 54.52
N GLY A 81 7.43 20.61 54.64
CA GLY A 81 8.17 20.99 55.81
C GLY A 81 9.66 20.66 55.86
N TYR A 82 10.22 20.10 54.75
CA TYR A 82 11.65 19.77 54.69
C TYR A 82 12.48 20.95 54.19
N LYS A 83 13.70 21.12 54.76
CA LYS A 83 14.60 22.20 54.31
C LYS A 83 15.26 21.83 52.96
N PRO A 84 15.63 22.83 52.13
CA PRO A 84 16.24 22.59 50.81
C PRO A 84 17.51 21.71 50.83
N ASN A 85 18.29 21.73 51.92
CA ASN A 85 19.50 20.90 52.11
C ASN A 85 19.20 19.46 52.51
N GLN A 86 17.96 19.14 52.87
CA GLN A 86 17.49 17.80 53.19
C GLN A 86 16.90 17.08 51.93
N CYS A 87 16.84 17.79 50.79
CA CYS A 87 16.29 17.30 49.55
C CYS A 87 17.38 16.67 48.69
N SER A 88 17.30 15.40 48.41
CA SER A 88 18.21 14.69 47.49
C SER A 88 17.45 14.20 46.23
N LYS A 89 18.20 14.02 45.14
CA LYS A 89 17.64 13.37 43.95
C LYS A 89 17.64 11.86 44.16
N GLY A 90 16.49 11.24 44.01
CA GLY A 90 16.33 9.79 44.00
C GLY A 90 16.32 9.22 42.59
N ASP A 91 15.68 8.08 42.41
CA ASP A 91 15.56 7.36 41.14
C ASP A 91 14.87 8.23 40.09
N LEU A 92 15.13 7.90 38.83
CA LEU A 92 14.34 8.44 37.72
C LEU A 92 12.87 8.03 37.85
N LYS A 93 11.98 8.94 37.50
CA LYS A 93 10.56 8.58 37.41
C LYS A 93 10.35 7.70 36.21
N VAL A 94 9.49 6.74 36.36
CA VAL A 94 9.06 5.86 35.28
C VAL A 94 7.68 6.26 34.76
N LYS A 95 7.48 6.15 33.47
CA LYS A 95 6.19 6.34 32.81
C LYS A 95 5.79 5.02 32.18
N GLN A 96 4.58 4.59 32.42
CA GLN A 96 3.96 3.50 31.66
C GLN A 96 3.46 4.03 30.33
N ILE A 97 3.85 3.38 29.25
CA ILE A 97 3.43 3.68 27.90
C ILE A 97 2.59 2.51 27.41
N PRO A 98 1.27 2.69 27.22
CA PRO A 98 0.40 1.67 26.65
C PRO A 98 0.87 1.28 25.26
N PHE A 99 0.68 0.03 24.88
CA PHE A 99 0.94 -0.43 23.53
C PHE A 99 0.01 0.28 22.53
N ASN A 100 0.59 0.88 21.50
CA ASN A 100 -0.16 1.51 20.41
C ASN A 100 -0.10 0.63 19.15
N PRO A 101 -1.17 -0.10 18.81
CA PRO A 101 -1.20 -0.99 17.65
C PRO A 101 -1.19 -0.26 16.30
N ASN A 102 -1.25 1.08 16.27
CA ASN A 102 -0.97 1.89 15.08
C ASN A 102 0.50 2.27 14.92
N SER A 103 1.33 2.07 15.94
CA SER A 103 2.75 2.40 15.92
C SER A 103 3.56 1.24 15.35
N ARG A 104 4.04 1.39 14.11
CA ARG A 104 4.90 0.38 13.48
C ARG A 104 6.16 0.10 14.29
N ASP A 105 6.73 1.12 14.92
CA ASP A 105 7.94 0.97 15.76
C ASP A 105 7.64 0.08 16.98
N GLN A 106 6.51 0.32 17.68
CA GLN A 106 6.11 -0.51 18.81
C GLN A 106 5.73 -1.94 18.38
N ILE A 107 5.04 -2.10 17.24
CA ILE A 107 4.74 -3.43 16.69
C ILE A 107 6.05 -4.21 16.44
N CYS A 108 7.02 -3.59 15.76
CA CYS A 108 8.32 -4.21 15.52
C CYS A 108 8.99 -4.63 16.82
N GLU A 109 9.08 -3.73 17.80
CA GLU A 109 9.72 -3.96 19.09
C GLU A 109 9.08 -5.15 19.83
N ARG A 110 7.74 -5.20 19.85
CA ARG A 110 7.00 -6.28 20.50
C ARG A 110 7.17 -7.63 19.79
N LEU A 111 7.06 -7.65 18.46
CA LEU A 111 7.28 -8.88 17.71
C LEU A 111 8.73 -9.39 17.81
N MET A 112 9.71 -8.47 17.79
CA MET A 112 11.11 -8.84 17.98
C MET A 112 11.38 -9.38 19.38
N SER A 113 10.74 -8.85 20.42
CA SER A 113 10.85 -9.38 21.78
C SER A 113 10.24 -10.79 21.93
N GLN A 114 9.33 -11.16 21.04
CA GLN A 114 8.78 -12.52 20.93
C GLN A 114 9.60 -13.45 20.01
N GLY A 115 10.74 -12.97 19.50
CA GLY A 115 11.66 -13.78 18.69
C GLY A 115 11.53 -13.61 17.18
N TRP A 116 10.65 -12.73 16.71
CA TRP A 116 10.60 -12.42 15.28
C TRP A 116 11.88 -11.69 14.82
N LYS A 117 12.42 -12.11 13.68
CA LYS A 117 13.60 -11.48 13.06
C LYS A 117 13.18 -10.84 11.74
N PRO A 118 13.37 -9.51 11.56
CA PRO A 118 13.02 -8.83 10.32
C PRO A 118 13.89 -9.28 9.16
N GLU A 119 13.28 -9.67 8.06
CA GLU A 119 13.96 -10.00 6.80
C GLU A 119 13.91 -8.84 5.79
N ALA A 120 12.93 -7.97 5.90
CA ALA A 120 12.72 -6.84 5.01
C ALA A 120 12.75 -5.52 5.77
N TYR A 121 13.30 -4.47 5.12
CA TYR A 121 13.44 -3.14 5.70
C TYR A 121 12.90 -2.06 4.75
N GLU A 122 12.23 -1.07 5.31
CA GLU A 122 11.85 0.18 4.64
C GLU A 122 12.82 1.29 5.12
N GLY A 123 13.88 1.50 4.37
CA GLY A 123 15.01 2.35 4.81
C GLY A 123 15.76 1.70 5.97
N LYS A 124 15.75 2.34 7.14
CA LYS A 124 16.42 1.82 8.35
C LYS A 124 15.49 1.06 9.30
N ARG A 125 14.18 1.00 9.01
CA ARG A 125 13.17 0.39 9.88
C ARG A 125 12.73 -0.96 9.32
N PRO A 126 12.47 -1.96 10.17
CA PRO A 126 11.84 -3.20 9.73
C PRO A 126 10.53 -2.92 9.01
N ALA A 127 10.29 -3.62 7.91
CA ALA A 127 9.03 -3.50 7.19
C ALA A 127 7.92 -4.22 7.97
N ILE A 128 6.85 -3.51 8.30
CA ILE A 128 5.60 -4.08 8.84
C ILE A 128 4.49 -3.84 7.83
N ASN A 129 4.07 -4.89 7.17
CA ASN A 129 2.99 -4.88 6.21
C ASN A 129 2.15 -6.16 6.31
N GLU A 130 1.08 -6.25 5.52
CA GLU A 130 0.15 -7.38 5.54
C GLU A 130 0.85 -8.72 5.29
N SER A 131 1.79 -8.78 4.35
CA SER A 131 2.50 -10.03 4.03
C SER A 131 3.38 -10.48 5.20
N VAL A 132 4.15 -9.56 5.79
CA VAL A 132 5.01 -9.88 6.94
C VAL A 132 4.20 -10.41 8.13
N LEU A 133 3.08 -9.77 8.47
CA LEU A 133 2.24 -10.22 9.58
C LEU A 133 1.58 -11.58 9.31
N LYS A 134 1.24 -11.87 8.06
CA LYS A 134 0.76 -13.20 7.64
C LYS A 134 1.86 -14.27 7.72
N ASP A 135 3.08 -13.93 7.31
CA ASP A 135 4.22 -14.87 7.31
C ASP A 135 4.67 -15.21 8.73
N ILE A 136 4.58 -14.27 9.69
CA ILE A 136 4.80 -14.54 11.12
C ILE A 136 3.78 -15.56 11.64
N ASN A 137 2.52 -15.44 11.25
CA ASN A 137 1.43 -16.40 11.48
C ASN A 137 1.23 -16.82 12.95
N THR A 138 1.47 -15.94 13.90
CA THR A 138 1.08 -16.10 15.30
C THR A 138 -0.29 -15.50 15.55
N GLU A 139 -0.95 -15.88 16.65
CA GLU A 139 -2.26 -15.29 17.02
C GLU A 139 -2.18 -13.77 17.14
N GLU A 140 -1.10 -13.27 17.76
CA GLU A 140 -0.85 -11.85 17.95
C GLU A 140 -0.63 -11.12 16.62
N SER A 141 0.16 -11.69 15.72
CA SER A 141 0.43 -11.10 14.40
C SER A 141 -0.83 -11.03 13.54
N LEU A 142 -1.69 -12.04 13.62
CA LEU A 142 -2.97 -12.07 12.91
C LEU A 142 -3.97 -11.06 13.50
N LYS A 143 -4.02 -10.89 14.83
CA LYS A 143 -4.80 -9.83 15.48
C LYS A 143 -4.30 -8.43 15.10
N LEU A 144 -3.00 -8.22 15.05
CA LEU A 144 -2.39 -6.96 14.57
C LEU A 144 -2.78 -6.70 13.11
N LEU A 145 -2.74 -7.71 12.27
CA LEU A 145 -3.15 -7.60 10.87
C LEU A 145 -4.63 -7.20 10.73
N GLN A 146 -5.51 -7.82 11.54
CA GLN A 146 -6.94 -7.49 11.57
C GLN A 146 -7.15 -6.06 12.05
N PHE A 147 -6.51 -5.65 13.14
CA PHE A 147 -6.55 -4.29 13.67
C PHE A 147 -6.14 -3.24 12.61
N LEU A 148 -4.99 -3.46 11.94
CA LEU A 148 -4.49 -2.55 10.91
C LEU A 148 -5.42 -2.50 9.69
N THR A 149 -6.03 -3.63 9.33
CA THR A 149 -7.00 -3.71 8.24
C THR A 149 -8.25 -2.90 8.57
N ILE A 150 -8.82 -3.06 9.76
CA ILE A 150 -9.98 -2.31 10.23
C ILE A 150 -9.64 -0.81 10.31
N SER A 151 -8.51 -0.45 10.88
CA SER A 151 -8.04 0.94 10.95
C SER A 151 -7.91 1.57 9.57
N LYS A 152 -7.43 0.82 8.57
CA LYS A 152 -7.39 1.27 7.17
C LYS A 152 -8.80 1.51 6.61
N ARG A 153 -9.78 0.65 6.92
CA ARG A 153 -11.17 0.83 6.48
C ARG A 153 -11.83 2.03 7.17
N LEU A 154 -11.64 2.20 8.46
CA LEU A 154 -12.11 3.38 9.19
C LEU A 154 -11.46 4.66 8.66
N GLY A 155 -10.17 4.61 8.29
CA GLY A 155 -9.49 5.70 7.59
C GLY A 155 -10.17 6.10 6.29
N GLN A 156 -10.67 5.13 5.50
CA GLN A 156 -11.42 5.39 4.28
C GLN A 156 -12.85 5.89 4.54
N LEU A 157 -13.52 5.36 5.59
CA LEU A 157 -14.91 5.69 5.92
C LEU A 157 -15.06 7.03 6.61
N ILE A 158 -14.28 7.30 7.68
CA ILE A 158 -14.53 8.46 8.57
C ILE A 158 -13.27 9.20 9.05
N GLU A 159 -12.15 8.50 9.36
CA GLU A 159 -11.04 9.12 10.09
C GLU A 159 -10.10 9.93 9.19
N GLY A 160 -9.84 9.48 7.96
CA GLY A 160 -8.93 10.15 7.03
C GLY A 160 -9.43 11.53 6.57
N ASN A 161 -8.51 12.36 6.09
CA ASN A 161 -8.85 13.69 5.54
C ASN A 161 -9.73 13.59 4.28
N GLN A 162 -9.62 12.49 3.53
CA GLN A 162 -10.43 12.21 2.34
C GLN A 162 -11.42 11.06 2.58
N ALA A 163 -11.90 10.92 3.81
CA ALA A 163 -12.86 9.89 4.17
C ALA A 163 -14.22 10.12 3.48
N TRP A 164 -14.87 9.03 3.07
CA TRP A 164 -16.08 9.09 2.28
C TRP A 164 -17.22 9.83 2.98
N LEU A 165 -17.46 9.55 4.28
CA LEU A 165 -18.50 10.22 5.06
C LEU A 165 -18.25 11.72 5.27
N LYS A 166 -16.98 12.17 5.22
CA LYS A 166 -16.64 13.61 5.29
C LYS A 166 -16.88 14.32 3.96
N LEU A 167 -16.76 13.60 2.84
CA LEU A 167 -16.78 14.17 1.48
C LEU A 167 -18.09 13.89 0.73
N VAL A 168 -19.02 13.14 1.33
CA VAL A 168 -20.34 12.94 0.73
C VAL A 168 -21.11 14.27 0.68
N ARG A 169 -21.70 14.59 -0.48
CA ARG A 169 -22.49 15.78 -0.73
C ARG A 169 -23.77 15.38 -1.46
N ASN A 170 -24.92 15.75 -0.93
CA ASN A 170 -26.24 15.41 -1.50
C ASN A 170 -26.38 13.90 -1.81
N GLY A 171 -25.90 13.04 -0.89
CA GLY A 171 -25.95 11.59 -1.06
C GLY A 171 -25.01 11.03 -2.15
N LYS A 172 -24.01 11.79 -2.59
CA LYS A 172 -23.05 11.37 -3.62
C LYS A 172 -21.61 11.64 -3.22
N ILE A 173 -20.69 10.85 -3.76
CA ILE A 173 -19.26 11.05 -3.70
C ILE A 173 -18.79 11.62 -5.05
N HIS A 174 -18.06 12.72 -5.00
CA HIS A 174 -17.57 13.46 -6.15
C HIS A 174 -16.03 13.39 -6.22
N GLY A 175 -15.51 12.19 -6.44
CA GLY A 175 -14.06 11.99 -6.58
C GLY A 175 -13.52 12.68 -7.82
N SER A 176 -12.42 13.41 -7.68
CA SER A 176 -11.79 14.10 -8.81
C SER A 176 -10.62 13.30 -9.39
N VAL A 177 -10.42 13.46 -10.70
CA VAL A 177 -9.38 12.81 -11.48
C VAL A 177 -8.49 13.86 -12.11
N ASN A 178 -7.19 13.82 -11.77
CA ASN A 178 -6.18 14.58 -12.50
C ASN A 178 -5.66 13.70 -13.64
N THR A 179 -5.97 14.04 -14.88
CA THR A 179 -5.67 13.24 -16.07
C THR A 179 -4.16 13.13 -16.37
N ASN A 180 -3.35 14.01 -15.79
CA ASN A 180 -1.89 14.07 -15.94
C ASN A 180 -1.17 14.07 -14.59
N GLY A 181 -1.72 13.42 -13.58
CA GLY A 181 -1.22 13.48 -12.21
C GLY A 181 0.10 12.75 -11.96
N ALA A 182 0.44 11.76 -12.76
CA ALA A 182 1.67 10.99 -12.64
C ALA A 182 2.67 11.30 -13.77
N VAL A 183 3.97 11.17 -13.48
CA VAL A 183 5.05 11.37 -14.48
C VAL A 183 4.92 10.40 -15.66
N SER A 184 4.36 9.22 -15.43
CA SER A 184 4.07 8.22 -16.46
C SER A 184 2.90 8.59 -17.38
N GLY A 185 2.20 9.73 -17.15
CA GLY A 185 0.98 10.09 -17.85
C GLY A 185 -0.27 9.37 -17.33
N ARG A 186 -0.18 8.58 -16.26
CA ARG A 186 -1.35 7.99 -15.61
C ARG A 186 -2.13 9.03 -14.83
N CYS A 187 -3.44 8.81 -14.70
CA CYS A 187 -4.30 9.61 -13.85
C CYS A 187 -3.96 9.42 -12.37
N THR A 188 -4.19 10.46 -11.58
CA THR A 188 -4.27 10.36 -10.13
C THR A 188 -5.67 10.72 -9.64
N HIS A 189 -6.10 10.12 -8.55
CA HIS A 189 -7.44 10.26 -7.99
C HIS A 189 -7.39 10.85 -6.60
N GLN A 190 -8.33 11.77 -6.30
CA GLN A 190 -8.39 12.46 -5.01
C GLN A 190 -9.82 12.94 -4.69
N ASN A 191 -10.05 13.32 -3.46
CA ASN A 191 -11.24 14.01 -2.96
C ASN A 191 -12.60 13.29 -3.11
N PRO A 192 -12.74 12.00 -2.80
CA PRO A 192 -11.76 11.02 -2.39
C PRO A 192 -11.19 10.22 -3.57
N ASN A 193 -10.17 9.39 -3.32
CA ASN A 193 -9.67 8.43 -4.29
C ASN A 193 -10.63 7.23 -4.41
N VAL A 194 -11.60 7.30 -5.33
CA VAL A 194 -12.56 6.21 -5.58
C VAL A 194 -11.96 5.02 -6.33
N ALA A 195 -10.78 5.16 -6.93
CA ALA A 195 -10.07 4.05 -7.56
C ALA A 195 -9.49 3.05 -6.55
N GLN A 196 -9.41 3.44 -5.26
CA GLN A 196 -8.90 2.59 -4.17
C GLN A 196 -10.01 2.00 -3.29
N VAL A 197 -11.25 1.96 -3.75
CA VAL A 197 -12.29 1.18 -3.06
C VAL A 197 -11.85 -0.29 -3.01
N PRO A 198 -11.86 -0.94 -1.83
CA PRO A 198 -11.31 -2.28 -1.67
C PRO A 198 -11.92 -3.30 -2.62
N SER A 199 -11.13 -4.29 -3.03
CA SER A 199 -11.64 -5.42 -3.81
C SER A 199 -12.62 -6.25 -2.97
N VAL A 200 -13.62 -6.85 -3.57
CA VAL A 200 -14.56 -7.78 -2.92
C VAL A 200 -13.85 -8.96 -2.21
N ARG A 201 -12.65 -9.30 -2.65
CA ARG A 201 -11.84 -10.39 -2.06
C ARG A 201 -11.07 -9.96 -0.82
N SER A 202 -10.95 -8.64 -0.57
CA SER A 202 -10.27 -8.13 0.62
C SER A 202 -11.26 -8.03 1.79
N PRO A 203 -10.79 -8.11 3.04
CA PRO A 203 -11.66 -7.94 4.20
C PRO A 203 -12.46 -6.64 4.12
N TYR A 204 -13.76 -6.73 4.39
CA TYR A 204 -14.76 -5.65 4.28
C TYR A 204 -14.85 -5.00 2.88
N GLY A 205 -14.32 -5.67 1.86
CA GLY A 205 -14.32 -5.12 0.49
C GLY A 205 -15.68 -5.15 -0.16
N GLY A 206 -16.48 -6.20 0.09
CA GLY A 206 -17.88 -6.30 -0.35
C GLY A 206 -18.71 -5.17 0.21
N GLU A 207 -18.69 -5.02 1.53
CA GLU A 207 -19.41 -3.99 2.28
C GLU A 207 -19.05 -2.58 1.80
N CYS A 208 -17.73 -2.31 1.62
CA CYS A 208 -17.27 -1.02 1.10
C CYS A 208 -17.79 -0.75 -0.31
N ARG A 209 -17.86 -1.76 -1.20
CA ARG A 209 -18.37 -1.59 -2.56
C ARG A 209 -19.88 -1.39 -2.61
N GLU A 210 -20.62 -2.04 -1.74
CA GLU A 210 -22.07 -1.85 -1.62
C GLU A 210 -22.48 -0.43 -1.20
N LEU A 211 -21.55 0.37 -0.69
CA LEU A 211 -21.81 1.78 -0.39
C LEU A 211 -21.98 2.63 -1.66
N PHE A 212 -21.37 2.21 -2.78
CA PHE A 212 -21.47 2.89 -4.07
C PHE A 212 -22.58 2.23 -4.89
N THR A 213 -23.66 2.97 -5.11
CA THR A 213 -24.89 2.44 -5.68
C THR A 213 -25.26 3.11 -7.01
N ALA A 214 -26.31 2.62 -7.64
CA ALA A 214 -26.96 3.30 -8.75
C ALA A 214 -28.26 4.00 -8.27
N PRO A 215 -28.68 5.11 -8.89
CA PRO A 215 -30.00 5.69 -8.63
C PRO A 215 -31.11 4.69 -8.96
N GLY A 216 -32.30 4.87 -8.37
CA GLY A 216 -33.46 4.01 -8.65
C GLY A 216 -33.73 3.87 -10.14
N GLY A 217 -33.99 2.65 -10.60
CA GLY A 217 -34.20 2.31 -12.01
C GLY A 217 -32.95 2.34 -12.89
N LYS A 218 -31.76 2.52 -12.33
CA LYS A 218 -30.47 2.49 -13.05
C LYS A 218 -29.57 1.39 -12.51
N VAL A 219 -28.55 1.02 -13.29
CA VAL A 219 -27.52 0.06 -12.94
C VAL A 219 -26.14 0.69 -13.12
N LEU A 220 -25.14 0.18 -12.37
CA LEU A 220 -23.74 0.49 -12.64
C LEU A 220 -23.25 -0.43 -13.77
N VAL A 221 -22.68 0.16 -14.80
CA VAL A 221 -22.03 -0.58 -15.89
C VAL A 221 -20.53 -0.44 -15.71
N GLY A 222 -19.83 -1.57 -15.54
CA GLY A 222 -18.36 -1.64 -15.48
C GLY A 222 -17.81 -2.16 -16.80
N CYS A 223 -16.73 -1.53 -17.28
CA CYS A 223 -15.97 -2.00 -18.43
C CYS A 223 -14.48 -1.93 -18.09
N ASP A 224 -13.79 -3.05 -18.23
CA ASP A 224 -12.35 -3.16 -17.99
C ASP A 224 -11.66 -3.76 -19.21
N ALA A 225 -10.50 -3.21 -19.58
CA ALA A 225 -9.70 -3.73 -20.69
C ALA A 225 -8.89 -4.94 -20.23
N SER A 226 -9.29 -6.13 -20.65
CA SER A 226 -8.62 -7.38 -20.30
C SER A 226 -7.16 -7.38 -20.73
N GLY A 227 -6.24 -7.55 -19.75
CA GLY A 227 -4.80 -7.69 -19.99
C GLY A 227 -4.18 -6.47 -20.68
N LEU A 228 -4.63 -5.24 -20.38
CA LEU A 228 -4.21 -4.02 -21.08
C LEU A 228 -2.70 -3.88 -21.16
N GLU A 229 -1.98 -4.06 -20.04
CA GLU A 229 -0.51 -3.95 -20.01
C GLU A 229 0.17 -4.97 -20.93
N LEU A 230 -0.35 -6.20 -20.98
CA LEU A 230 0.22 -7.25 -21.85
C LEU A 230 -0.08 -6.97 -23.32
N ARG A 231 -1.23 -6.36 -23.62
CA ARG A 231 -1.54 -5.92 -24.99
C ARG A 231 -0.65 -4.76 -25.43
N CYS A 232 -0.35 -3.82 -24.53
CA CYS A 232 0.63 -2.77 -24.79
C CYS A 232 2.03 -3.37 -24.97
N LEU A 233 2.43 -4.34 -24.14
CA LEU A 233 3.69 -5.05 -24.30
C LEU A 233 3.77 -5.73 -25.67
N ALA A 234 2.72 -6.44 -26.08
CA ALA A 234 2.66 -7.11 -27.39
C ALA A 234 2.85 -6.12 -28.55
N HIS A 235 2.25 -4.93 -28.46
CA HIS A 235 2.45 -3.88 -29.46
C HIS A 235 3.93 -3.48 -29.58
N TYR A 236 4.61 -3.32 -28.43
CA TYR A 236 6.02 -2.94 -28.43
C TYR A 236 6.98 -4.11 -28.75
N LEU A 237 6.55 -5.37 -28.63
CA LEU A 237 7.34 -6.53 -29.02
C LEU A 237 7.28 -6.79 -30.53
N PHE A 238 6.21 -6.34 -31.20
CA PHE A 238 5.92 -6.61 -32.60
C PHE A 238 7.10 -6.47 -33.56
N PRO A 239 8.01 -5.45 -33.44
CA PRO A 239 9.18 -5.33 -34.34
C PRO A 239 10.19 -6.47 -34.22
N TRP A 240 10.12 -7.31 -33.20
CA TRP A 240 11.08 -8.38 -32.92
C TRP A 240 10.46 -9.78 -32.89
N ASP A 241 9.13 -9.91 -32.89
CA ASP A 241 8.42 -11.20 -32.82
C ASP A 241 7.31 -11.36 -33.87
N ASP A 242 7.20 -10.42 -34.84
CA ASP A 242 6.20 -10.42 -35.88
C ASP A 242 4.75 -10.66 -35.36
N GLY A 243 4.50 -10.32 -34.08
CA GLY A 243 3.20 -10.42 -33.44
C GLY A 243 2.90 -11.76 -32.77
N ASP A 244 3.85 -12.65 -32.59
CA ASP A 244 3.65 -13.94 -31.94
C ASP A 244 3.12 -13.79 -30.51
N TYR A 245 3.63 -12.82 -29.75
CA TYR A 245 3.13 -12.53 -28.40
C TYR A 245 1.68 -12.00 -28.44
N ALA A 246 1.36 -11.15 -29.40
CA ALA A 246 -0.01 -10.65 -29.60
C ALA A 246 -0.97 -11.78 -29.96
N LYS A 247 -0.57 -12.69 -30.86
CA LYS A 247 -1.34 -13.88 -31.21
C LYS A 247 -1.60 -14.76 -30.02
N THR A 248 -0.60 -14.98 -29.18
CA THR A 248 -0.75 -15.75 -27.93
C THR A 248 -1.75 -15.11 -26.95
N ILE A 249 -1.83 -13.78 -26.88
CA ILE A 249 -2.82 -13.07 -26.06
C ILE A 249 -4.25 -13.23 -26.60
N LEU A 250 -4.40 -13.24 -27.92
CA LEU A 250 -5.71 -13.24 -28.57
C LEU A 250 -6.31 -14.65 -28.73
N GLU A 251 -5.47 -15.64 -28.99
CA GLU A 251 -5.88 -16.99 -29.35
C GLU A 251 -5.51 -18.06 -28.31
N GLY A 252 -4.66 -17.72 -27.33
CA GLY A 252 -4.12 -18.63 -26.34
C GLY A 252 -4.20 -18.18 -24.90
N ASP A 253 -3.38 -18.78 -24.04
CA ASP A 253 -3.21 -18.39 -22.65
C ASP A 253 -1.80 -17.81 -22.42
N ILE A 254 -1.74 -16.49 -22.42
CA ILE A 254 -0.48 -15.74 -22.26
C ILE A 254 0.18 -16.01 -20.89
N HIS A 255 -0.59 -16.31 -19.85
CA HIS A 255 -0.01 -16.61 -18.55
C HIS A 255 0.68 -17.96 -18.52
N THR A 256 0.12 -18.96 -19.21
CA THR A 256 0.77 -20.27 -19.41
C THR A 256 2.01 -20.13 -20.30
N ALA A 257 1.98 -19.29 -21.34
CA ALA A 257 3.16 -19.01 -22.15
C ALA A 257 4.28 -18.35 -21.33
N ASN A 258 3.95 -17.34 -20.52
CA ASN A 258 4.88 -16.67 -19.62
C ASN A 258 5.40 -17.60 -18.50
N GLN A 259 4.57 -18.54 -18.01
CA GLN A 259 4.94 -19.58 -17.06
C GLN A 259 6.10 -20.43 -17.62
N LYS A 260 5.91 -20.95 -18.81
CA LYS A 260 6.94 -21.75 -19.51
C LYS A 260 8.20 -20.95 -19.79
N ALA A 261 8.05 -19.71 -20.25
CA ALA A 261 9.20 -18.84 -20.57
C ALA A 261 10.05 -18.52 -19.34
N ALA A 262 9.45 -18.27 -18.19
CA ALA A 262 10.17 -17.98 -16.95
C ALA A 262 10.64 -19.24 -16.20
N GLY A 263 10.05 -20.43 -16.48
CA GLY A 263 10.30 -21.66 -15.75
C GLY A 263 9.63 -21.64 -14.38
N LEU A 264 8.36 -21.22 -14.33
CA LEU A 264 7.54 -21.14 -13.10
C LEU A 264 6.66 -22.38 -12.96
N ASP A 265 6.35 -22.75 -11.71
CA ASP A 265 5.59 -23.96 -11.42
C ASP A 265 4.08 -23.79 -11.69
N THR A 266 3.55 -22.58 -11.45
CA THR A 266 2.11 -22.32 -11.58
C THR A 266 1.79 -21.11 -12.46
N ARG A 267 0.59 -21.14 -13.05
CA ARG A 267 0.05 -20.05 -13.85
C ARG A 267 -0.17 -18.77 -13.02
N ASP A 268 -0.53 -18.89 -11.75
CA ASP A 268 -0.73 -17.75 -10.85
C ASP A 268 0.60 -17.07 -10.49
N GLN A 269 1.67 -17.85 -10.30
CA GLN A 269 3.02 -17.30 -10.17
C GLN A 269 3.41 -16.54 -11.44
N ALA A 270 3.10 -17.06 -12.62
CA ALA A 270 3.40 -16.40 -13.90
C ALA A 270 2.64 -15.07 -14.06
N LYS A 271 1.38 -15.03 -13.65
CA LYS A 271 0.60 -13.80 -13.63
C LYS A 271 1.25 -12.74 -12.73
N THR A 272 1.65 -13.12 -11.53
CA THR A 272 2.32 -12.22 -10.58
C THR A 272 3.69 -11.79 -11.10
N PHE A 273 4.45 -12.74 -11.65
CA PHE A 273 5.79 -12.54 -12.18
C PHE A 273 5.84 -11.53 -13.33
N ILE A 274 4.95 -11.67 -14.33
CA ILE A 274 4.98 -10.80 -15.50
C ILE A 274 4.67 -9.36 -15.13
N TYR A 275 3.66 -9.11 -14.31
CA TYR A 275 3.35 -7.76 -13.85
C TYR A 275 4.46 -7.18 -12.96
N ALA A 276 4.99 -7.97 -12.01
CA ALA A 276 6.10 -7.53 -11.18
C ALA A 276 7.34 -7.18 -12.04
N THR A 277 7.62 -7.97 -13.07
CA THR A 277 8.73 -7.74 -14.00
C THR A 277 8.53 -6.47 -14.83
N LEU A 278 7.33 -6.26 -15.37
CA LEU A 278 6.98 -5.04 -16.12
C LEU A 278 7.08 -3.80 -15.24
N TYR A 279 6.67 -3.89 -13.98
CA TYR A 279 6.78 -2.79 -13.01
C TYR A 279 8.18 -2.64 -12.40
N GLY A 280 9.19 -3.31 -12.93
CA GLY A 280 10.58 -3.13 -12.54
C GLY A 280 10.94 -3.68 -11.15
N ALA A 281 10.22 -4.72 -10.68
CA ALA A 281 10.51 -5.34 -9.39
C ALA A 281 11.96 -5.87 -9.32
N GLY A 282 12.63 -5.62 -8.19
CA GLY A 282 13.97 -6.14 -7.90
C GLY A 282 13.98 -7.67 -7.77
N ASP A 283 15.17 -8.26 -7.84
CA ASP A 283 15.34 -9.72 -7.84
C ASP A 283 14.80 -10.39 -6.58
N ALA A 284 14.98 -9.77 -5.41
CA ALA A 284 14.41 -10.28 -4.16
C ALA A 284 12.87 -10.39 -4.21
N LYS A 285 12.18 -9.36 -4.75
CA LYS A 285 10.72 -9.38 -4.90
C LYS A 285 10.27 -10.42 -5.92
N ILE A 286 11.01 -10.61 -7.00
CA ILE A 286 10.70 -11.66 -7.99
C ILE A 286 10.93 -13.05 -7.38
N GLY A 287 12.01 -13.26 -6.62
CA GLY A 287 12.29 -14.53 -5.94
C GLY A 287 11.20 -14.90 -4.94
N SER A 288 10.66 -13.93 -4.20
CA SER A 288 9.57 -14.17 -3.22
C SER A 288 8.28 -14.71 -3.85
N ILE A 289 8.07 -14.55 -5.16
CA ILE A 289 6.89 -15.11 -5.88
C ILE A 289 6.88 -16.66 -5.84
N VAL A 290 8.07 -17.26 -5.79
CA VAL A 290 8.26 -18.72 -5.70
C VAL A 290 8.69 -19.16 -4.30
N GLY A 291 8.58 -18.30 -3.28
CA GLY A 291 9.10 -18.59 -1.95
C GLY A 291 10.63 -18.68 -1.87
N GLY A 292 11.33 -18.14 -2.87
CA GLY A 292 12.78 -18.23 -3.04
C GLY A 292 13.52 -16.93 -2.74
N SER A 293 14.82 -16.97 -2.96
CA SER A 293 15.79 -15.91 -2.70
C SER A 293 15.92 -14.90 -3.87
N SER A 294 16.73 -13.86 -3.66
CA SER A 294 17.12 -12.93 -4.73
C SER A 294 17.84 -13.64 -5.92
N ASN A 295 18.57 -14.70 -5.64
CA ASN A 295 19.21 -15.50 -6.71
C ASN A 295 18.17 -16.23 -7.58
N ASP A 296 17.08 -16.72 -6.98
CA ASP A 296 15.97 -17.33 -7.71
C ASP A 296 15.28 -16.28 -8.58
N GLY A 297 15.06 -15.08 -8.08
CA GLY A 297 14.51 -13.97 -8.86
C GLY A 297 15.40 -13.60 -10.06
N LYS A 298 16.70 -13.55 -9.87
CA LYS A 298 17.67 -13.32 -10.96
C LYS A 298 17.61 -14.43 -12.01
N ARG A 299 17.53 -15.69 -11.58
CA ARG A 299 17.40 -16.86 -12.46
C ARG A 299 16.12 -16.81 -13.29
N LEU A 300 14.97 -16.52 -12.66
CA LEU A 300 13.67 -16.41 -13.32
C LEU A 300 13.67 -15.31 -14.40
N LYS A 301 14.20 -14.13 -14.08
CA LYS A 301 14.35 -13.04 -15.05
C LYS A 301 15.28 -13.42 -16.22
N ALA A 302 16.39 -14.12 -15.94
CA ALA A 302 17.31 -14.58 -16.97
C ALA A 302 16.65 -15.61 -17.90
N ASN A 303 15.92 -16.58 -17.34
CA ASN A 303 15.17 -17.55 -18.12
C ASN A 303 14.12 -16.88 -19.00
N PHE A 304 13.35 -15.94 -18.46
CA PHE A 304 12.34 -15.21 -19.20
C PHE A 304 12.95 -14.43 -20.39
N LYS A 305 14.05 -13.71 -20.15
CA LYS A 305 14.79 -13.00 -21.21
C LYS A 305 15.35 -13.94 -22.28
N LYS A 306 15.83 -15.12 -21.90
CA LYS A 306 16.36 -16.12 -22.82
C LYS A 306 15.26 -16.72 -23.68
N ASN A 307 14.12 -17.05 -23.09
CA ASN A 307 13.01 -17.75 -23.74
C ASN A 307 12.03 -16.81 -24.46
N LEU A 308 12.15 -15.50 -24.22
CA LEU A 308 11.43 -14.44 -24.93
C LEU A 308 12.44 -13.39 -25.46
N PRO A 309 13.19 -13.68 -26.54
CA PRO A 309 14.24 -12.79 -27.06
C PRO A 309 13.74 -11.39 -27.41
N ALA A 310 12.53 -11.27 -27.97
CA ALA A 310 11.88 -10.00 -28.28
C ALA A 310 11.78 -9.08 -27.05
N TYR A 311 11.47 -9.64 -25.87
CA TYR A 311 11.45 -8.88 -24.62
C TYR A 311 12.85 -8.36 -24.26
N SER A 312 13.88 -9.16 -24.44
CA SER A 312 15.27 -8.75 -24.20
C SER A 312 15.69 -7.59 -25.11
N GLN A 313 15.31 -7.66 -26.39
CA GLN A 313 15.58 -6.62 -27.39
C GLN A 313 14.84 -5.33 -27.06
N LEU A 314 13.54 -5.42 -26.69
CA LEU A 314 12.76 -4.26 -26.24
C LEU A 314 13.41 -3.56 -25.05
N VAL A 315 13.79 -4.32 -24.00
CA VAL A 315 14.45 -3.76 -22.81
C VAL A 315 15.72 -3.01 -23.20
N THR A 316 16.57 -3.63 -24.05
CA THR A 316 17.82 -3.02 -24.52
C THR A 316 17.56 -1.72 -25.30
N ALA A 317 16.57 -1.72 -26.20
CA ALA A 317 16.20 -0.55 -26.99
C ALA A 317 15.67 0.59 -26.12
N VAL A 318 14.80 0.28 -25.14
CA VAL A 318 14.26 1.25 -24.19
C VAL A 318 15.38 1.86 -23.35
N GLU A 319 16.26 1.04 -22.77
CA GLU A 319 17.40 1.53 -21.99
C GLU A 319 18.34 2.42 -22.81
N ALA A 320 18.68 2.02 -24.03
CA ALA A 320 19.52 2.81 -24.91
C ALA A 320 18.88 4.16 -25.25
N LYS A 321 17.56 4.16 -25.53
CA LYS A 321 16.80 5.40 -25.81
C LYS A 321 16.80 6.33 -24.61
N VAL A 322 16.53 5.82 -23.41
CA VAL A 322 16.52 6.64 -22.20
C VAL A 322 17.90 7.19 -21.85
N LYS A 323 18.95 6.37 -21.99
CA LYS A 323 20.35 6.84 -21.80
C LYS A 323 20.72 7.97 -22.74
N SER A 324 20.24 7.95 -23.98
CA SER A 324 20.56 8.97 -25.00
C SER A 324 19.70 10.23 -24.91
N THR A 325 18.43 10.13 -24.50
CA THR A 325 17.46 11.25 -24.60
C THR A 325 16.81 11.65 -23.27
N GLY A 326 16.99 10.85 -22.20
CA GLY A 326 16.32 11.05 -20.90
C GLY A 326 14.80 10.82 -20.94
N SER A 327 14.25 10.32 -22.03
CA SER A 327 12.79 10.23 -22.21
C SER A 327 12.37 9.18 -23.24
N LEU A 328 11.11 8.76 -23.17
CA LEU A 328 10.41 7.94 -24.15
C LEU A 328 9.27 8.72 -24.79
N ASN A 329 8.75 8.24 -25.92
CA ASN A 329 7.54 8.75 -26.53
C ASN A 329 6.39 7.76 -26.28
N GLY A 330 5.27 8.25 -25.74
CA GLY A 330 4.04 7.47 -25.61
C GLY A 330 3.36 7.25 -26.97
N LEU A 331 2.37 6.34 -26.99
CA LEU A 331 1.60 6.03 -28.21
C LEU A 331 0.81 7.24 -28.76
N ASP A 332 0.48 8.20 -27.92
CA ASP A 332 -0.18 9.45 -28.26
C ASP A 332 0.81 10.56 -28.69
N GLY A 333 2.11 10.26 -28.71
CA GLY A 333 3.19 11.18 -29.07
C GLY A 333 3.67 12.08 -27.94
N ARG A 334 3.19 11.86 -26.69
CA ARG A 334 3.73 12.63 -25.55
C ARG A 334 5.15 12.20 -25.21
N LYS A 335 5.95 13.16 -24.79
CA LYS A 335 7.29 12.90 -24.26
C LYS A 335 7.21 12.58 -22.78
N LEU A 336 7.62 11.37 -22.40
CA LEU A 336 7.62 10.88 -21.03
C LEU A 336 9.04 10.95 -20.47
N PRO A 337 9.35 11.85 -19.53
CA PRO A 337 10.65 11.92 -18.91
C PRO A 337 10.87 10.68 -18.03
N CYS A 338 12.01 10.01 -18.17
CA CYS A 338 12.35 8.81 -17.41
C CYS A 338 13.41 9.13 -16.36
N ARG A 339 13.11 8.78 -15.08
CA ARG A 339 14.05 9.00 -13.97
C ARG A 339 15.25 8.07 -14.02
N SER A 340 15.07 6.87 -14.56
CA SER A 340 16.15 5.89 -14.74
C SER A 340 15.82 4.98 -15.93
N ALA A 341 16.86 4.46 -16.59
CA ALA A 341 16.70 3.48 -17.67
C ALA A 341 16.06 2.16 -17.16
N HIS A 342 16.39 1.76 -15.93
CA HIS A 342 15.88 0.53 -15.32
C HIS A 342 14.35 0.52 -15.10
N SER A 343 13.75 1.67 -14.77
CA SER A 343 12.30 1.78 -14.55
C SER A 343 11.54 2.27 -15.78
N ALA A 344 12.20 2.41 -16.92
CA ALA A 344 11.63 3.06 -18.08
C ALA A 344 10.64 2.19 -18.88
N LEU A 345 10.67 0.88 -18.69
CA LEU A 345 9.75 -0.04 -19.37
C LEU A 345 8.35 0.02 -18.73
N ASN A 346 8.24 0.50 -17.49
CA ASN A 346 7.03 0.57 -16.69
C ASN A 346 6.07 1.69 -17.15
#